data_342ebb58a68c1448a6c9b824f3079c30
#
_entry.id   342ebb58a68c1448a6c9b824f3079c30
#
_cell.length_a   1.000
_cell.length_b   1.000
_cell.length_c   1.000
_cell.angle_alpha   90.00
_cell.angle_beta   90.00
_cell.angle_gamma   90.00
#
_symmetry.space_group_name_H-M   'P 1'
#
loop_
_entity.id
_entity.type
_entity.pdbx_description
1 polymer ?
#
loop_
_entity_poly.entity_id
_entity_poly.type
_entity_poly.pdbx_seq_one_letter_code
_entity_poly.pdbx_strand_id
1 'polypeptide(L)'
;MNNSGANVRAVAAEVVTRVLSGGRSLKAELSIARAEFSDARDKAFLEAMCLAVIRNRRSLEYALSKFLQKSVQRQDPVLHSLLLVGLAQLHVLKMSEHAA
;
A
#
# COMPACT_ATOMS: atom_id res chain seq x y z
N MET A 1 -4.11 -21.93 1.12
CA MET A 1 -3.95 -21.41 1.08
C MET A 1 -3.68 -20.35 0.79
N ASN A 2 -3.85 -19.93 0.11
CA ASN A 2 -3.23 -19.01 -0.07
C ASN A 2 -3.79 -17.94 -0.69
N ASN A 3 -4.27 -17.08 -0.14
CA ASN A 3 -4.69 -15.85 -0.60
C ASN A 3 -3.53 -14.93 -0.65
N SER A 4 -2.54 -15.25 -1.44
CA SER A 4 -1.34 -14.45 -1.49
C SER A 4 -1.62 -13.01 -1.81
N GLY A 5 -2.53 -12.73 -2.75
CA GLY A 5 -2.85 -11.35 -3.11
C GLY A 5 -3.40 -10.56 -1.94
N ALA A 6 -4.35 -11.15 -1.21
CA ALA A 6 -4.94 -10.51 -0.05
C ALA A 6 -3.91 -10.33 1.07
N ASN A 7 -3.07 -11.35 1.25
CA ASN A 7 -2.01 -11.29 2.23
C ASN A 7 -1.01 -10.19 1.93
N VAL A 8 -0.59 -10.08 0.68
CA VAL A 8 0.37 -9.06 0.28
C VAL A 8 -0.22 -7.67 0.53
N ARG A 9 -1.49 -7.49 0.19
CA ARG A 9 -2.15 -6.19 0.41
C ARG A 9 -2.21 -5.83 1.89
N ALA A 10 -2.51 -6.82 2.72
CA ALA A 10 -2.57 -6.59 4.17
C ALA A 10 -1.18 -6.24 4.72
N VAL A 11 -0.16 -6.95 4.28
CA VAL A 11 1.21 -6.67 4.71
C VAL A 11 1.65 -5.30 4.20
N ALA A 12 1.29 -4.96 2.95
CA ALA A 12 1.62 -3.64 2.41
C ALA A 12 0.99 -2.54 3.25
N ALA A 13 -0.26 -2.73 3.67
CA ALA A 13 -0.94 -1.74 4.50
C ALA A 13 -0.23 -1.56 5.84
N GLU A 14 0.27 -2.65 6.42
CA GLU A 14 1.02 -2.57 7.67
C GLU A 14 2.33 -1.83 7.49
N VAL A 15 3.04 -2.12 6.40
CA VAL A 15 4.30 -1.44 6.11
C VAL A 15 4.05 0.06 5.94
N VAL A 16 3.05 0.42 5.14
CA VAL A 16 2.71 1.81 4.91
C VAL A 16 2.35 2.51 6.22
N THR A 17 1.60 1.83 7.08
CA THR A 17 1.23 2.39 8.37
C THR A 17 2.45 2.71 9.22
N ARG A 18 3.40 1.77 9.27
CA ARG A 18 4.63 1.99 10.06
C ARG A 18 5.46 3.15 9.52
N VAL A 19 5.47 3.30 8.20
CA VAL A 19 6.23 4.39 7.59
C VAL A 19 5.53 5.73 7.80
N LEU A 20 4.24 5.80 7.49
CA LEU A 20 3.53 7.08 7.53
C LEU A 20 3.18 7.52 8.93
N SER A 21 2.76 6.59 9.78
CA SER A 21 2.35 6.93 11.15
C SER A 21 3.45 6.73 12.15
N GLY A 22 4.36 5.79 11.89
CA GLY A 22 5.40 5.43 12.84
C GLY A 22 6.76 6.04 12.57
N GLY A 23 6.91 6.75 11.45
CA GLY A 23 8.18 7.37 11.11
C GLY A 23 9.29 6.38 10.78
N ARG A 24 8.93 5.16 10.40
CA ARG A 24 9.92 4.14 10.09
C ARG A 24 10.43 4.27 8.66
N SER A 25 11.62 3.75 8.43
CA SER A 25 12.22 3.74 7.10
C SER A 25 11.51 2.74 6.20
N LEU A 26 11.08 3.17 5.03
CA LEU A 26 10.44 2.28 4.08
C LEU A 26 11.36 1.14 3.69
N LYS A 27 12.64 1.43 3.44
CA LYS A 27 13.59 0.41 3.05
C LYS A 27 13.72 -0.67 4.10
N ALA A 28 13.83 -0.26 5.37
CA ALA A 28 13.97 -1.21 6.46
C ALA A 28 12.73 -2.05 6.65
N GLU A 29 11.56 -1.40 6.61
CA GLU A 29 10.30 -2.13 6.78
C GLU A 29 10.02 -3.09 5.62
N LEU A 30 10.37 -2.69 4.41
CA LEU A 30 10.23 -3.58 3.25
C LEU A 30 11.13 -4.79 3.35
N SER A 31 12.36 -4.59 3.82
CA SER A 31 13.30 -5.69 3.97
C SER A 31 12.74 -6.75 4.92
N ILE A 32 12.18 -6.31 6.03
CA ILE A 32 11.59 -7.22 7.01
C ILE A 32 10.37 -7.92 6.42
N ALA A 33 9.48 -7.15 5.80
CA ALA A 33 8.22 -7.69 5.30
C ALA A 33 8.41 -8.65 4.14
N ARG A 34 9.38 -8.39 3.26
CA ARG A 34 9.65 -9.28 2.14
C ARG A 34 10.04 -10.67 2.59
N ALA A 35 10.66 -10.77 3.76
CA ALA A 35 11.08 -12.07 4.28
C ALA A 35 9.90 -12.97 4.61
N GLU A 36 8.70 -12.42 4.71
CA GLU A 36 7.51 -13.21 5.00
C GLU A 36 7.00 -13.98 3.77
N PHE A 37 7.50 -13.64 2.59
CA PHE A 37 7.04 -14.27 1.36
C PHE A 37 8.16 -15.05 0.71
N SER A 38 7.83 -16.20 0.16
CA SER A 38 8.80 -17.00 -0.57
C SER A 38 8.70 -16.77 -2.07
N ASP A 39 7.55 -16.34 -2.55
CA ASP A 39 7.30 -16.15 -3.97
C ASP A 39 7.84 -14.79 -4.43
N ALA A 40 8.66 -14.81 -5.47
CA ALA A 40 9.24 -13.59 -6.01
C ALA A 40 8.20 -12.60 -6.49
N ARG A 41 7.08 -13.10 -7.01
CA ARG A 41 5.99 -12.23 -7.45
C ARG A 41 5.37 -11.48 -6.29
N ASP A 42 5.18 -12.18 -5.17
CA ASP A 42 4.60 -11.55 -3.99
C ASP A 42 5.52 -10.48 -3.44
N LYS A 43 6.82 -10.76 -3.43
CA LYS A 43 7.79 -9.76 -2.97
C LYS A 43 7.78 -8.53 -3.87
N ALA A 44 7.72 -8.75 -5.19
CA ALA A 44 7.69 -7.64 -6.13
C ALA A 44 6.41 -6.84 -6.01
N PHE A 45 5.29 -7.53 -5.82
CA PHE A 45 4.00 -6.87 -5.66
C PHE A 45 3.97 -6.03 -4.40
N LEU A 46 4.47 -6.58 -3.30
CA LEU A 46 4.57 -5.86 -2.04
C LEU A 46 5.35 -4.57 -2.21
N GLU A 47 6.51 -4.68 -2.81
CA GLU A 47 7.37 -3.52 -3.01
C GLU A 47 6.70 -2.48 -3.90
N ALA A 48 6.10 -2.93 -5.00
CA ALA A 48 5.44 -2.04 -5.94
C ALA A 48 4.29 -1.27 -5.29
N MET A 49 3.49 -1.97 -4.48
CA MET A 49 2.36 -1.32 -3.82
C MET A 49 2.81 -0.30 -2.79
N CYS A 50 3.81 -0.65 -1.98
CA CYS A 50 4.32 0.28 -0.96
C CYS A 50 4.94 1.51 -1.61
N LEU A 51 5.73 1.32 -2.65
CA LEU A 51 6.34 2.44 -3.36
C LEU A 51 5.28 3.33 -4.01
N ALA A 52 4.27 2.71 -4.62
CA ALA A 52 3.20 3.48 -5.26
C ALA A 52 2.47 4.35 -4.26
N VAL A 53 2.17 3.82 -3.07
CA VAL A 53 1.49 4.60 -2.04
C VAL A 53 2.37 5.76 -1.59
N ILE A 54 3.64 5.47 -1.28
CA ILE A 54 4.53 6.51 -0.75
C ILE A 54 4.78 7.61 -1.79
N ARG A 55 5.00 7.22 -3.04
CA ARG A 55 5.27 8.18 -4.11
C ARG A 55 4.08 9.06 -4.45
N ASN A 56 2.87 8.48 -4.37
CA ASN A 56 1.67 9.18 -4.78
C ASN A 56 0.77 9.54 -3.61
N ARG A 57 1.34 9.61 -2.42
CA ARG A 57 0.57 9.77 -1.20
C ARG A 57 -0.40 10.94 -1.25
N ARG A 58 0.07 12.12 -1.66
CA ARG A 58 -0.79 13.29 -1.66
C ARG A 58 -1.96 13.15 -2.63
N SER A 59 -1.67 12.64 -3.84
CA SER A 59 -2.72 12.43 -4.82
C SER A 59 -3.73 11.40 -4.35
N LEU A 60 -3.24 10.33 -3.73
CA LEU A 60 -4.11 9.26 -3.26
C LEU A 60 -4.98 9.74 -2.10
N GLU A 61 -4.39 10.51 -1.19
CA GLU A 61 -5.17 11.03 -0.06
C GLU A 61 -6.19 12.05 -0.52
N TYR A 62 -5.84 12.85 -1.52
CA TYR A 62 -6.80 13.79 -2.09
C TYR A 62 -7.97 13.04 -2.73
N ALA A 63 -7.67 11.99 -3.52
CA ALA A 63 -8.72 11.18 -4.12
C ALA A 63 -9.61 10.53 -3.07
N LEU A 64 -8.97 10.02 -2.01
CA LEU A 64 -9.72 9.37 -0.94
C LEU A 64 -10.62 10.36 -0.23
N SER A 65 -10.17 11.59 -0.01
CA SER A 65 -10.95 12.59 0.69
C SER A 65 -12.21 12.99 -0.09
N LYS A 66 -12.20 12.76 -1.40
CA LYS A 66 -13.40 13.02 -2.20
C LYS A 66 -14.52 12.06 -1.91
N PHE A 67 -14.20 10.88 -1.42
CA PHE A 67 -15.19 9.86 -1.12
C PHE A 67 -15.54 9.79 0.36
N LEU A 68 -14.68 10.34 1.22
CA LEU A 68 -14.87 10.24 2.66
C LEU A 68 -15.03 11.63 3.26
N GLN A 69 -16.04 11.78 4.09
CA GLN A 69 -16.26 13.06 4.75
C GLN A 69 -15.37 13.24 5.96
N LYS A 70 -14.88 12.14 6.51
CA LYS A 70 -14.03 12.18 7.68
C LYS A 70 -12.69 11.58 7.37
N SER A 71 -11.69 11.98 8.13
CA SER A 71 -10.38 11.38 8.02
C SER A 71 -10.40 10.00 8.67
N VAL A 72 -10.31 8.97 7.85
CA VAL A 72 -10.26 7.59 8.34
C VAL A 72 -8.98 7.36 9.12
N GLN A 73 -7.93 8.08 8.78
CA GLN A 73 -6.64 7.93 9.43
C GLN A 73 -6.72 8.19 10.94
N ARG A 74 -7.56 9.12 11.35
CA ARG A 74 -7.71 9.43 12.77
C ARG A 74 -8.34 8.29 13.54
N GLN A 75 -9.20 7.53 12.87
CA GLN A 75 -9.93 6.45 13.51
C GLN A 75 -9.17 5.14 13.45
N ASP A 76 -8.54 4.87 12.31
CA ASP A 76 -7.86 3.60 12.10
C ASP A 76 -6.76 3.77 11.06
N PRO A 77 -5.51 3.91 11.50
CA PRO A 77 -4.41 4.09 10.56
C PRO A 77 -4.22 2.92 9.60
N VAL A 78 -4.48 1.70 10.05
CA VAL A 78 -4.33 0.52 9.18
C VAL A 78 -5.39 0.53 8.09
N LEU A 79 -6.63 0.87 8.45
CA LEU A 79 -7.70 0.96 7.46
C LEU A 79 -7.38 2.03 6.44
N HIS A 80 -6.89 3.18 6.89
CA HIS A 80 -6.51 4.26 6.00
C HIS A 80 -5.44 3.78 5.00
N SER A 81 -4.42 3.10 5.51
CA SER A 81 -3.35 2.57 4.66
C SER A 81 -3.87 1.52 3.68
N LEU A 82 -4.78 0.68 4.12
CA LEU A 82 -5.36 -0.34 3.25
C LEU A 82 -6.13 0.30 2.10
N LEU A 83 -6.86 1.37 2.38
CA LEU A 83 -7.56 2.10 1.33
C LEU A 83 -6.59 2.76 0.35
N LEU A 84 -5.48 3.30 0.86
CA LEU A 84 -4.46 3.87 0.00
C LEU A 84 -3.82 2.80 -0.89
N VAL A 85 -3.58 1.62 -0.34
CA VAL A 85 -3.04 0.50 -1.12
C VAL A 85 -4.01 0.13 -2.24
N GLY A 86 -5.31 0.07 -1.92
CA GLY A 86 -6.31 -0.25 -2.92
C GLY A 86 -6.35 0.77 -4.05
N LEU A 87 -6.31 2.05 -3.71
CA LEU A 87 -6.29 3.11 -4.71
C LEU A 87 -5.02 3.06 -5.55
N ALA A 88 -3.88 2.80 -4.91
CA ALA A 88 -2.62 2.70 -5.63
C ALA A 88 -2.65 1.55 -6.63
N GLN A 89 -3.27 0.44 -6.25
CA GLN A 89 -3.38 -0.70 -7.13
C GLN A 89 -4.20 -0.36 -8.38
N LEU A 90 -5.31 0.36 -8.19
CA LEU A 90 -6.12 0.80 -9.31
C LEU A 90 -5.35 1.76 -10.21
N HIS A 91 -4.57 2.64 -9.61
CA HIS A 91 -3.76 3.61 -10.35
C HIS A 91 -2.71 2.88 -11.20
N VAL A 92 -2.04 1.89 -10.62
CA VAL A 92 -1.02 1.11 -11.34
C VAL A 92 -1.64 0.34 -12.49
N LEU A 93 -2.82 -0.26 -12.28
CA LEU A 93 -3.52 -0.97 -13.34
C LEU A 93 -3.87 -0.05 -14.50
N LYS A 94 -4.34 1.14 -14.19
CA LYS A 94 -4.65 2.13 -15.21
C LYS A 94 -3.42 2.50 -16.03
N MET A 95 -2.30 2.70 -15.34
CA MET A 95 -1.04 3.03 -16.00
C MET A 95 -0.62 1.90 -16.93
N SER A 96 -0.78 0.66 -16.48
CA SER A 96 -0.44 -0.50 -17.30
C SER A 96 -1.28 -0.57 -18.57
N GLU A 97 -2.56 -0.29 -18.46
CA GLU A 97 -3.44 -0.28 -19.60
C GLU A 97 -3.02 0.76 -20.64
N HIS A 98 -2.65 1.94 -20.14
CA HIS A 98 -2.20 3.01 -21.04
C HIS A 98 -0.86 2.68 -21.67
N ALA A 99 0.00 1.99 -20.93
CA ALA A 99 1.30 1.63 -21.45
C ALA A 99 1.21 0.51 -22.49
N ALA A 100 0.20 -0.32 -22.36
CA ALA A 100 0.01 -1.41 -23.31
C ALA A 100 -0.57 -0.89 -24.61
#